data_22cfe12615e9148eec0e88de87c22928
#
_entry.id   22cfe12615e9148eec0e88de87c22928
#
_cell.length_a   1.000
_cell.length_b   1.000
_cell.length_c   1.000
_cell.angle_alpha   90.00
_cell.angle_beta   90.00
_cell.angle_gamma   90.00
#
_symmetry.space_group_name_H-M   'P 1'
#
loop_
_entity.id
_entity.type
_entity.pdbx_description
1 polymer ?
#
loop_
_entity_poly.entity_id
_entity_poly.type
_entity_poly.pdbx_seq_one_letter_code
_entity_poly.pdbx_strand_id
1 'polypeptide(L)'
;MNIPTSGTHVPLHVLVVDDETLARSRICTLLADCQSPAVALVAQAASATEAMALLQTHSVDLVLADIHMPGADGLALARTLRERKVPPALIFVTAHTEHAVDAFELEAVDYLSKPVRLERLQAALQKAQRFLQARAHEQPDDSAVFVIHDRSKTHRVPLRDVLYCKAELKYVTVRTAERSYIWDGALNEIETRFPGQLMRVHRNAMVAMRAVYALEKCHDAQADGETWQLRLRGVEEPVTVSRRQLQSVKELLAQ
;
A
#
# COMPACT_ATOMS: atom_id res chain seq x y z
N MET A 1 -10.27 6.92 32.09
CA MET A 1 -8.94 6.34 31.81
C MET A 1 -8.88 6.08 30.31
N ASN A 2 -8.26 7.00 29.56
CA ASN A 2 -8.05 6.86 28.13
C ASN A 2 -6.81 5.98 27.92
N ILE A 3 -6.99 4.81 27.32
CA ILE A 3 -5.90 3.97 26.84
C ILE A 3 -5.46 4.55 25.50
N PRO A 4 -4.22 5.03 25.34
CA PRO A 4 -3.74 5.44 24.03
C PRO A 4 -3.52 4.18 23.19
N THR A 5 -4.26 4.03 22.10
CA THR A 5 -4.00 3.07 21.03
C THR A 5 -2.67 3.44 20.35
N SER A 6 -1.59 2.86 20.84
CA SER A 6 -0.28 2.90 20.18
C SER A 6 -0.35 2.01 18.93
N GLY A 7 -0.81 2.57 17.83
CA GLY A 7 -0.50 2.01 16.52
C GLY A 7 1.02 2.05 16.35
N THR A 8 1.66 0.91 16.22
CA THR A 8 3.07 0.78 15.85
C THR A 8 3.25 1.35 14.44
N HIS A 9 3.46 2.68 14.34
CA HIS A 9 3.83 3.32 13.10
C HIS A 9 5.25 2.89 12.75
N VAL A 10 5.39 2.02 11.76
CA VAL A 10 6.69 1.71 11.16
C VAL A 10 7.28 3.02 10.63
N PRO A 11 8.51 3.38 11.02
CA PRO A 11 9.12 4.63 10.57
C PRO A 11 9.34 4.61 9.05
N LEU A 12 9.20 5.77 8.42
CA LEU A 12 9.48 5.98 7.01
C LEU A 12 10.99 5.99 6.78
N HIS A 13 11.52 5.03 6.01
CA HIS A 13 12.95 4.92 5.69
C HIS A 13 13.33 5.92 4.60
N VAL A 14 14.15 6.91 4.93
CA VAL A 14 14.49 8.03 4.05
C VAL A 14 15.94 8.00 3.61
N LEU A 15 16.17 8.18 2.30
CA LEU A 15 17.45 8.48 1.69
C LEU A 15 17.48 9.96 1.29
N VAL A 16 18.52 10.70 1.69
CA VAL A 16 18.74 12.10 1.31
C VAL A 16 19.85 12.17 0.27
N VAL A 17 19.57 12.83 -0.86
CA VAL A 17 20.49 12.95 -2.00
C VAL A 17 20.66 14.42 -2.37
N ASP A 18 21.87 14.95 -2.16
CA ASP A 18 22.20 16.36 -2.42
C ASP A 18 23.72 16.48 -2.48
N ASP A 19 24.29 17.12 -3.49
CA ASP A 19 25.76 17.28 -3.62
C ASP A 19 26.32 18.28 -2.61
N GLU A 20 25.52 19.23 -2.16
CA GLU A 20 25.90 20.20 -1.15
C GLU A 20 25.84 19.61 0.26
N THR A 21 26.98 19.42 0.90
CA THR A 21 27.07 18.85 2.27
C THR A 21 26.24 19.62 3.30
N LEU A 22 26.21 20.97 3.21
CA LEU A 22 25.44 21.79 4.15
C LEU A 22 23.93 21.66 3.95
N ALA A 23 23.46 21.62 2.70
CA ALA A 23 22.05 21.41 2.38
C ALA A 23 21.61 20.02 2.85
N ARG A 24 22.39 19.00 2.58
CA ARG A 24 22.16 17.62 3.03
C ARG A 24 22.08 17.52 4.56
N SER A 25 23.06 18.12 5.28
CA SER A 25 23.06 18.13 6.75
C SER A 25 21.84 18.86 7.32
N ARG A 26 21.40 19.96 6.70
CA ARG A 26 20.21 20.69 7.11
C ARG A 26 18.95 19.84 6.98
N ILE A 27 18.78 19.13 5.87
CA ILE A 27 17.64 18.25 5.68
C ILE A 27 17.65 17.11 6.73
N CYS A 28 18.81 16.53 7.02
CA CYS A 28 18.94 15.51 8.04
C CYS A 28 18.55 16.01 9.44
N THR A 29 18.94 17.23 9.80
CA THR A 29 18.54 17.88 11.05
C THR A 29 17.01 18.06 11.10
N LEU A 30 16.40 18.59 10.03
CA LEU A 30 14.96 18.77 9.95
C LEU A 30 14.19 17.42 10.02
N LEU A 31 14.73 16.34 9.43
CA LEU A 31 14.14 15.01 9.54
C LEU A 31 14.18 14.48 10.98
N ALA A 32 15.25 14.75 11.72
CA ALA A 32 15.36 14.38 13.14
C ALA A 32 14.35 15.14 14.03
N ASP A 33 14.00 16.37 13.66
CA ASP A 33 13.02 17.20 14.35
C ASP A 33 11.56 16.84 14.00
N CYS A 34 11.33 16.01 12.95
CA CYS A 34 10.01 15.61 12.53
C CYS A 34 9.40 14.61 13.52
N GLN A 35 8.25 14.97 14.11
CA GLN A 35 7.54 14.11 15.06
C GLN A 35 6.50 13.18 14.39
N SER A 36 5.94 13.60 13.24
CA SER A 36 4.93 12.85 12.52
C SER A 36 4.99 13.16 11.01
N PRO A 37 5.18 12.14 10.15
CA PRO A 37 5.36 10.71 10.49
C PRO A 37 6.70 10.43 11.16
N ALA A 38 6.82 9.29 11.85
CA ALA A 38 8.11 8.82 12.33
C ALA A 38 9.03 8.55 11.13
N VAL A 39 10.28 9.01 11.19
CA VAL A 39 11.26 8.92 10.10
C VAL A 39 12.52 8.23 10.60
N ALA A 40 13.06 7.34 9.79
CA ALA A 40 14.39 6.76 9.97
C ALA A 40 15.28 7.17 8.79
N LEU A 41 16.29 8.01 9.05
CA LEU A 41 17.31 8.31 8.05
C LEU A 41 18.17 7.05 7.83
N VAL A 42 18.09 6.48 6.65
CA VAL A 42 18.79 5.21 6.31
C VAL A 42 20.17 5.50 5.76
N ALA A 43 20.28 6.47 4.87
CA ALA A 43 21.54 6.82 4.24
C ALA A 43 21.51 8.25 3.66
N GLN A 44 22.69 8.73 3.28
CA GLN A 44 22.91 9.99 2.58
C GLN A 44 23.77 9.72 1.34
N ALA A 45 23.53 10.43 0.26
CA ALA A 45 24.30 10.36 -0.98
C ALA A 45 24.64 11.77 -1.48
N ALA A 46 25.84 11.94 -2.02
CA ALA A 46 26.28 13.18 -2.65
C ALA A 46 26.07 13.19 -4.17
N SER A 47 25.53 12.12 -4.74
CA SER A 47 25.27 11.99 -6.19
C SER A 47 24.20 10.96 -6.49
N ALA A 48 23.62 11.04 -7.68
CA ALA A 48 22.68 10.02 -8.18
C ALA A 48 23.31 8.62 -8.24
N THR A 49 24.58 8.50 -8.63
CA THR A 49 25.31 7.23 -8.69
C THR A 49 25.45 6.58 -7.31
N GLU A 50 25.82 7.36 -6.30
CA GLU A 50 25.92 6.90 -4.92
C GLU A 50 24.53 6.49 -4.37
N ALA A 51 23.50 7.30 -4.65
CA ALA A 51 22.12 6.98 -4.27
C ALA A 51 21.67 5.63 -4.86
N MET A 52 21.96 5.35 -6.13
CA MET A 52 21.63 4.09 -6.78
C MET A 52 22.35 2.89 -6.15
N ALA A 53 23.61 3.03 -5.74
CA ALA A 53 24.34 1.99 -5.03
C ALA A 53 23.75 1.70 -3.65
N LEU A 54 23.38 2.74 -2.88
CA LEU A 54 22.75 2.61 -1.59
C LEU A 54 21.37 1.96 -1.67
N LEU A 55 20.59 2.24 -2.70
CA LEU A 55 19.29 1.63 -2.96
C LEU A 55 19.35 0.13 -3.30
N GLN A 56 20.51 -0.42 -3.61
CA GLN A 56 20.71 -1.86 -3.78
C GLN A 56 20.88 -2.60 -2.44
N THR A 57 21.39 -1.91 -1.44
CA THR A 57 21.78 -2.50 -0.15
C THR A 57 20.85 -2.13 1.01
N HIS A 58 20.04 -1.08 0.82
CA HIS A 58 19.13 -0.57 1.85
C HIS A 58 17.68 -0.60 1.37
N SER A 59 16.78 -0.89 2.30
CA SER A 59 15.34 -0.70 2.08
C SER A 59 15.02 0.77 2.30
N VAL A 60 14.56 1.46 1.25
CA VAL A 60 14.24 2.88 1.24
C VAL A 60 12.81 3.06 0.76
N ASP A 61 12.00 3.76 1.58
CA ASP A 61 10.61 4.06 1.26
C ASP A 61 10.47 5.40 0.53
N LEU A 62 11.35 6.36 0.86
CA LEU A 62 11.31 7.72 0.34
C LEU A 62 12.71 8.24 0.00
N VAL A 63 12.83 8.86 -1.16
CA VAL A 63 14.03 9.61 -1.57
C VAL A 63 13.71 11.12 -1.54
N LEU A 64 14.52 11.90 -0.81
CA LEU A 64 14.58 13.35 -0.90
C LEU A 64 15.77 13.70 -1.78
N ALA A 65 15.57 14.26 -2.98
CA ALA A 65 16.64 14.49 -3.93
C ALA A 65 16.69 15.94 -4.41
N ASP A 66 17.89 16.51 -4.46
CA ASP A 66 18.09 17.73 -5.26
C ASP A 66 17.98 17.40 -6.76
N ILE A 67 17.45 18.33 -7.52
CA ILE A 67 17.39 18.25 -8.97
C ILE A 67 18.76 18.51 -9.58
N HIS A 68 19.44 19.56 -9.11
CA HIS A 68 20.70 20.01 -9.68
C HIS A 68 21.89 19.43 -8.93
N MET A 69 22.42 18.36 -9.48
CA MET A 69 23.65 17.74 -8.99
C MET A 69 24.64 17.57 -10.15
N PRO A 70 25.96 17.73 -9.92
CA PRO A 70 26.98 17.50 -10.95
C PRO A 70 26.92 16.09 -11.54
N GLY A 71 26.95 15.99 -12.86
CA GLY A 71 26.90 14.71 -13.58
C GLY A 71 25.50 14.25 -13.92
N ALA A 72 25.01 13.23 -13.24
CA ALA A 72 23.62 12.77 -13.38
C ALA A 72 22.73 13.58 -12.44
N ASP A 73 21.81 14.36 -13.01
CA ASP A 73 20.86 15.18 -12.26
C ASP A 73 19.78 14.37 -11.52
N GLY A 74 19.06 15.02 -10.63
CA GLY A 74 17.98 14.40 -9.87
C GLY A 74 16.83 13.90 -10.74
N LEU A 75 16.64 14.48 -11.95
CA LEU A 75 15.63 14.01 -12.91
C LEU A 75 16.04 12.69 -13.54
N ALA A 76 17.33 12.48 -13.83
CA ALA A 76 17.86 11.20 -14.30
C ALA A 76 17.72 10.13 -13.21
N LEU A 77 18.00 10.48 -11.93
CA LEU A 77 17.76 9.59 -10.81
C LEU A 77 16.28 9.20 -10.73
N ALA A 78 15.36 10.15 -10.85
CA ALA A 78 13.92 9.90 -10.81
C ALA A 78 13.46 8.91 -11.89
N ARG A 79 13.94 9.07 -13.14
CA ARG A 79 13.63 8.14 -14.24
C ARG A 79 14.08 6.73 -13.90
N THR A 80 15.31 6.56 -13.40
CA THR A 80 15.86 5.26 -13.02
C THR A 80 15.10 4.65 -11.83
N LEU A 81 14.63 5.46 -10.88
CA LEU A 81 13.82 4.99 -9.75
C LEU A 81 12.49 4.40 -10.22
N ARG A 82 11.84 4.99 -11.22
CA ARG A 82 10.56 4.50 -11.77
C ARG A 82 10.65 3.13 -12.42
N GLU A 83 11.80 2.76 -12.96
CA GLU A 83 12.03 1.46 -13.61
C GLU A 83 12.14 0.31 -12.60
N ARG A 84 12.25 0.60 -11.30
CA ARG A 84 12.33 -0.43 -10.26
C ARG A 84 10.97 -1.13 -10.10
N LYS A 85 11.01 -2.41 -9.78
CA LYS A 85 9.79 -3.22 -9.50
C LYS A 85 8.93 -2.60 -8.39
N VAL A 86 9.58 -2.06 -7.37
CA VAL A 86 8.95 -1.30 -6.27
C VAL A 86 9.75 0.00 -6.11
N PRO A 87 9.36 1.10 -6.80
CA PRO A 87 10.06 2.36 -6.66
C PRO A 87 9.73 3.03 -5.33
N PRO A 88 10.73 3.64 -4.64
CA PRO A 88 10.47 4.50 -3.49
C PRO A 88 9.64 5.72 -3.91
N ALA A 89 8.94 6.33 -2.96
CA ALA A 89 8.38 7.66 -3.17
C ALA A 89 9.51 8.67 -3.40
N LEU A 90 9.24 9.72 -4.17
CA LEU A 90 10.22 10.76 -4.48
C LEU A 90 9.67 12.13 -4.12
N ILE A 91 10.47 12.93 -3.42
CA ILE A 91 10.25 14.36 -3.18
C ILE A 91 11.49 15.10 -3.66
N PHE A 92 11.31 16.08 -4.53
CA PHE A 92 12.40 16.96 -4.92
C PHE A 92 12.61 18.09 -3.91
N VAL A 93 13.88 18.42 -3.66
CA VAL A 93 14.30 19.50 -2.76
C VAL A 93 15.31 20.37 -3.52
N THR A 94 14.90 21.52 -4.04
CA THR A 94 15.75 22.32 -4.93
C THR A 94 15.59 23.81 -4.75
N ALA A 95 16.59 24.58 -5.15
CA ALA A 95 16.54 26.05 -5.17
C ALA A 95 15.78 26.62 -6.39
N HIS A 96 15.57 25.81 -7.46
CA HIS A 96 15.02 26.23 -8.73
C HIS A 96 13.58 25.78 -8.91
N THR A 97 12.66 26.71 -8.94
CA THR A 97 11.21 26.46 -9.07
C THR A 97 10.77 26.17 -10.51
N GLU A 98 11.65 26.38 -11.49
CA GLU A 98 11.36 26.26 -12.93
C GLU A 98 11.10 24.80 -13.34
N HIS A 99 11.64 23.83 -12.62
CA HIS A 99 11.51 22.39 -12.89
C HIS A 99 10.28 21.72 -12.22
N ALA A 100 9.39 22.52 -11.64
CA ALA A 100 8.16 21.96 -11.04
C ALA A 100 7.29 21.21 -12.07
N VAL A 101 7.34 21.60 -13.34
CA VAL A 101 6.62 20.94 -14.44
C VAL A 101 7.26 19.59 -14.75
N ASP A 102 8.59 19.53 -14.86
CA ASP A 102 9.33 18.28 -15.12
C ASP A 102 9.16 17.29 -13.95
N ALA A 103 9.12 17.80 -12.71
CA ALA A 103 8.87 17.00 -11.51
C ALA A 103 7.48 16.35 -11.53
N PHE A 104 6.48 17.03 -12.09
CA PHE A 104 5.12 16.50 -12.23
C PHE A 104 5.06 15.34 -13.25
N GLU A 105 5.78 15.45 -14.37
CA GLU A 105 5.88 14.37 -15.38
C GLU A 105 6.57 13.11 -14.81
N LEU A 106 7.43 13.28 -13.81
CA LEU A 106 8.16 12.18 -13.14
C LEU A 106 7.42 11.58 -11.94
N GLU A 107 6.14 11.95 -11.73
CA GLU A 107 5.29 11.43 -10.65
C GLU A 107 5.91 11.61 -9.25
N ALA A 108 6.67 12.69 -9.04
CA ALA A 108 7.14 13.04 -7.71
C ALA A 108 5.94 13.32 -6.79
N VAL A 109 6.01 12.82 -5.57
CA VAL A 109 4.93 13.00 -4.58
C VAL A 109 4.80 14.45 -4.18
N ASP A 110 5.93 15.15 -4.07
CA ASP A 110 5.96 16.56 -3.71
C ASP A 110 7.25 17.26 -4.17
N TYR A 111 7.26 18.57 -3.98
CA TYR A 111 8.34 19.47 -4.35
C TYR A 111 8.59 20.49 -3.24
N LEU A 112 9.83 20.62 -2.79
CA LEU A 112 10.26 21.52 -1.72
C LEU A 112 11.28 22.54 -2.25
N SER A 113 10.98 23.82 -2.09
CA SER A 113 11.95 24.88 -2.39
C SER A 113 12.95 25.07 -1.24
N LYS A 114 14.23 25.19 -1.56
CA LYS A 114 15.28 25.61 -0.62
C LYS A 114 15.14 27.12 -0.34
N PRO A 115 15.25 27.60 0.91
CA PRO A 115 15.53 26.85 2.13
C PRO A 115 14.28 26.13 2.67
N VAL A 116 14.40 24.83 2.96
CA VAL A 116 13.30 24.02 3.47
C VAL A 116 12.94 24.41 4.90
N ARG A 117 11.63 24.54 5.17
CA ARG A 117 11.08 24.78 6.52
C ARG A 117 10.52 23.48 7.07
N LEU A 118 10.58 23.31 8.40
CA LEU A 118 10.16 22.08 9.08
C LEU A 118 8.69 21.73 8.77
N GLU A 119 7.79 22.71 8.84
CA GLU A 119 6.36 22.50 8.62
C GLU A 119 6.09 22.01 7.18
N ARG A 120 6.84 22.56 6.20
CA ARG A 120 6.69 22.18 4.79
C ARG A 120 7.25 20.76 4.53
N LEU A 121 8.37 20.42 5.17
CA LEU A 121 8.93 19.07 5.12
C LEU A 121 7.96 18.06 5.75
N GLN A 122 7.40 18.36 6.92
CA GLN A 122 6.41 17.51 7.58
C GLN A 122 5.19 17.25 6.70
N ALA A 123 4.64 18.28 6.07
CA ALA A 123 3.50 18.13 5.16
C ALA A 123 3.83 17.23 3.96
N ALA A 124 5.04 17.35 3.39
CA ALA A 124 5.50 16.53 2.29
C ALA A 124 5.70 15.06 2.71
N LEU A 125 6.26 14.82 3.91
CA LEU A 125 6.43 13.48 4.48
C LEU A 125 5.08 12.79 4.73
N GLN A 126 4.08 13.53 5.25
CA GLN A 126 2.72 13.02 5.43
C GLN A 126 2.06 12.67 4.10
N LYS A 127 2.32 13.45 3.04
CA LYS A 127 1.84 13.17 1.69
C LYS A 127 2.49 11.91 1.13
N ALA A 128 3.82 11.75 1.33
CA ALA A 128 4.55 10.56 0.92
C ALA A 128 4.07 9.31 1.66
N GLN A 129 3.81 9.40 2.96
CA GLN A 129 3.28 8.29 3.74
C GLN A 129 1.91 7.85 3.21
N ARG A 130 0.99 8.79 2.95
CA ARG A 130 -0.33 8.48 2.36
C ARG A 130 -0.21 7.86 0.98
N PHE A 131 0.69 8.36 0.14
CA PHE A 131 0.97 7.81 -1.19
C PHE A 131 1.46 6.35 -1.10
N LEU A 132 2.40 6.06 -0.22
CA LEU A 132 2.94 4.71 -0.02
C LEU A 132 1.88 3.77 0.56
N GLN A 133 1.04 4.23 1.48
CA GLN A 133 -0.08 3.46 2.02
C GLN A 133 -1.11 3.14 0.94
N ALA A 134 -1.54 4.12 0.14
CA ALA A 134 -2.46 3.90 -0.97
C ALA A 134 -1.89 2.88 -1.96
N ARG A 135 -0.61 3.00 -2.30
CA ARG A 135 0.08 2.09 -3.19
C ARG A 135 0.26 0.68 -2.62
N ALA A 136 0.48 0.54 -1.31
CA ALA A 136 0.51 -0.76 -0.64
C ALA A 136 -0.87 -1.44 -0.66
N HIS A 137 -1.95 -0.67 -0.67
CA HIS A 137 -3.31 -1.20 -0.87
C HIS A 137 -3.59 -1.56 -2.32
N GLU A 138 -2.97 -0.89 -3.29
CA GLU A 138 -3.10 -1.18 -4.73
C GLU A 138 -2.19 -2.31 -5.20
N GLN A 139 -1.03 -2.49 -4.59
CA GLN A 139 -0.15 -3.63 -4.87
C GLN A 139 -0.56 -4.79 -3.95
N PRO A 140 -1.16 -5.87 -4.49
CA PRO A 140 -1.38 -7.08 -3.70
C PRO A 140 -0.02 -7.56 -3.21
N ASP A 141 0.11 -7.75 -1.92
CA ASP A 141 1.30 -8.34 -1.29
C ASP A 141 1.58 -9.71 -1.95
N ASP A 142 2.55 -9.73 -2.86
CA ASP A 142 2.98 -10.94 -3.57
C ASP A 142 3.55 -11.99 -2.60
N SER A 143 3.87 -11.60 -1.36
CA SER A 143 4.32 -12.47 -0.28
C SER A 143 3.14 -13.13 0.46
N ALA A 144 1.94 -12.55 0.41
CA ALA A 144 0.76 -13.09 1.04
C ALA A 144 0.22 -14.29 0.25
N VAL A 145 0.44 -15.49 0.76
CA VAL A 145 0.11 -16.76 0.08
C VAL A 145 -0.71 -17.65 1.00
N PHE A 146 -1.81 -18.19 0.49
CA PHE A 146 -2.44 -19.37 1.08
C PHE A 146 -1.63 -20.62 0.76
N VAL A 147 -1.20 -21.34 1.79
CA VAL A 147 -0.65 -22.67 1.63
C VAL A 147 -1.79 -23.67 1.87
N ILE A 148 -2.16 -24.40 0.83
CA ILE A 148 -3.30 -25.29 0.83
C ILE A 148 -2.80 -26.71 0.52
N HIS A 149 -3.03 -27.63 1.44
CA HIS A 149 -2.68 -29.03 1.27
C HIS A 149 -3.87 -29.81 0.70
N ASP A 150 -3.72 -30.32 -0.52
CA ASP A 150 -4.72 -31.18 -1.16
C ASP A 150 -4.12 -32.57 -1.38
N ARG A 151 -4.49 -33.51 -0.54
CA ARG A 151 -4.08 -34.94 -0.54
C ARG A 151 -2.57 -35.12 -0.75
N SER A 152 -2.07 -35.07 -2.00
CA SER A 152 -0.66 -35.29 -2.34
C SER A 152 0.05 -34.04 -2.87
N LYS A 153 -0.63 -32.90 -2.93
CA LYS A 153 -0.10 -31.64 -3.50
C LYS A 153 -0.24 -30.50 -2.52
N THR A 154 0.78 -29.67 -2.45
CA THR A 154 0.71 -28.40 -1.74
C THR A 154 0.60 -27.27 -2.78
N HIS A 155 -0.48 -26.52 -2.69
CA HIS A 155 -0.73 -25.35 -3.53
C HIS A 155 -0.33 -24.09 -2.78
N ARG A 156 0.42 -23.22 -3.44
CA ARG A 156 0.70 -21.86 -2.99
C ARG A 156 -0.17 -20.91 -3.81
N VAL A 157 -1.28 -20.46 -3.22
CA VAL A 157 -2.25 -19.59 -3.89
C VAL A 157 -1.98 -18.15 -3.44
N PRO A 158 -1.51 -17.28 -4.34
CA PRO A 158 -1.31 -15.87 -4.01
C PRO A 158 -2.64 -15.23 -3.57
N LEU A 159 -2.61 -14.42 -2.51
CA LEU A 159 -3.83 -13.78 -2.01
C LEU A 159 -4.45 -12.83 -3.04
N ARG A 160 -3.62 -12.26 -3.92
CA ARG A 160 -4.08 -11.44 -5.07
C ARG A 160 -5.00 -12.21 -6.03
N ASP A 161 -4.92 -13.53 -6.11
CA ASP A 161 -5.74 -14.35 -6.99
C ASP A 161 -7.04 -14.79 -6.29
N VAL A 162 -7.14 -14.61 -4.96
CA VAL A 162 -8.31 -14.98 -4.19
C VAL A 162 -9.40 -13.93 -4.35
N LEU A 163 -10.59 -14.37 -4.78
CA LEU A 163 -11.76 -13.51 -4.97
C LEU A 163 -12.66 -13.49 -3.74
N TYR A 164 -12.88 -14.65 -3.14
CA TYR A 164 -13.59 -14.77 -1.87
C TYR A 164 -13.17 -16.02 -1.09
N CYS A 165 -13.44 -16.00 0.21
CA CYS A 165 -13.37 -17.15 1.10
C CYS A 165 -14.74 -17.40 1.73
N LYS A 166 -15.22 -18.66 1.73
CA LYS A 166 -16.52 -19.03 2.28
C LYS A 166 -16.37 -20.22 3.21
N ALA A 167 -16.81 -20.06 4.45
CA ALA A 167 -16.82 -21.14 5.42
C ALA A 167 -18.00 -22.08 5.15
N GLU A 168 -17.73 -23.37 5.05
CA GLU A 168 -18.68 -24.44 4.81
C GLU A 168 -18.40 -25.59 5.80
N LEU A 169 -19.31 -25.82 6.73
CA LEU A 169 -19.23 -26.90 7.75
C LEU A 169 -17.88 -26.98 8.47
N LYS A 170 -16.88 -27.64 7.91
CA LYS A 170 -15.59 -27.95 8.56
C LYS A 170 -14.38 -27.32 7.87
N TYR A 171 -14.56 -26.63 6.75
CA TYR A 171 -13.49 -26.07 5.95
C TYR A 171 -13.86 -24.72 5.36
N VAL A 172 -12.89 -24.03 4.83
CA VAL A 172 -13.08 -22.78 4.10
C VAL A 172 -12.76 -23.02 2.63
N THR A 173 -13.74 -22.75 1.78
CA THR A 173 -13.53 -22.68 0.33
C THR A 173 -12.82 -21.37 -0.01
N VAL A 174 -11.63 -21.46 -0.61
CA VAL A 174 -10.86 -20.32 -1.13
C VAL A 174 -11.05 -20.31 -2.65
N ARG A 175 -11.73 -19.27 -3.17
CA ARG A 175 -12.12 -19.16 -4.58
C ARG A 175 -11.20 -18.19 -5.32
N THR A 176 -10.62 -18.66 -6.42
CA THR A 176 -9.93 -17.84 -7.43
C THR A 176 -10.77 -17.76 -8.71
N ALA A 177 -10.36 -17.00 -9.71
CA ALA A 177 -11.03 -16.95 -11.01
C ALA A 177 -11.03 -18.32 -11.70
N GLU A 178 -9.97 -19.12 -11.53
CA GLU A 178 -9.78 -20.38 -12.21
C GLU A 178 -10.48 -21.55 -11.51
N ARG A 179 -10.36 -21.65 -10.17
CA ARG A 179 -10.88 -22.79 -9.39
C ARG A 179 -11.09 -22.49 -7.91
N SER A 180 -11.71 -23.44 -7.22
CA SER A 180 -11.85 -23.45 -5.77
C SER A 180 -10.81 -24.35 -5.13
N TYR A 181 -10.35 -23.97 -3.95
CA TYR A 181 -9.50 -24.76 -3.09
C TYR A 181 -10.18 -24.95 -1.74
N ILE A 182 -9.87 -26.05 -1.07
CA ILE A 182 -10.34 -26.33 0.28
C ILE A 182 -9.19 -26.07 1.24
N TRP A 183 -9.39 -25.13 2.16
CA TRP A 183 -8.43 -24.81 3.19
C TRP A 183 -8.98 -25.24 4.56
N ASP A 184 -8.15 -25.97 5.29
CA ASP A 184 -8.47 -26.44 6.65
C ASP A 184 -8.11 -25.35 7.65
N GLY A 185 -9.09 -24.55 8.05
CA GLY A 185 -8.96 -23.42 8.95
C GLY A 185 -10.25 -22.61 9.06
N ALA A 186 -10.21 -21.52 9.81
CA ALA A 186 -11.37 -20.67 10.07
C ALA A 186 -11.22 -19.28 9.44
N LEU A 187 -12.33 -18.65 9.05
CA LEU A 187 -12.29 -17.27 8.50
C LEU A 187 -11.63 -16.25 9.44
N ASN A 188 -11.70 -16.45 10.75
CA ASN A 188 -11.03 -15.58 11.70
C ASN A 188 -9.50 -15.66 11.62
N GLU A 189 -8.96 -16.83 11.27
CA GLU A 189 -7.52 -17.00 11.02
C GLU A 189 -7.10 -16.24 9.77
N ILE A 190 -7.93 -16.24 8.72
CA ILE A 190 -7.71 -15.47 7.49
C ILE A 190 -7.69 -13.97 7.81
N GLU A 191 -8.64 -13.50 8.61
CA GLU A 191 -8.76 -12.10 9.01
C GLU A 191 -7.53 -11.63 9.80
N THR A 192 -7.01 -12.47 10.69
CA THR A 192 -5.79 -12.21 11.46
C THR A 192 -4.52 -12.28 10.61
N ARG A 193 -4.45 -13.24 9.69
CA ARG A 193 -3.27 -13.49 8.86
C ARG A 193 -3.11 -12.46 7.73
N PHE A 194 -4.22 -11.96 7.20
CA PHE A 194 -4.26 -11.04 6.05
C PHE A 194 -5.10 -9.79 6.36
N PRO A 195 -4.70 -8.97 7.33
CA PRO A 195 -5.48 -7.82 7.76
C PRO A 195 -5.66 -6.82 6.61
N GLY A 196 -6.90 -6.37 6.40
CA GLY A 196 -7.24 -5.35 5.40
C GLY A 196 -7.28 -5.82 3.95
N GLN A 197 -6.87 -7.06 3.64
CA GLN A 197 -6.84 -7.56 2.26
C GLN A 197 -8.14 -8.26 1.81
N LEU A 198 -8.85 -8.85 2.75
CA LEU A 198 -10.17 -9.44 2.55
C LEU A 198 -11.15 -8.83 3.55
N MET A 199 -12.32 -8.43 3.07
CA MET A 199 -13.36 -7.85 3.90
C MET A 199 -14.38 -8.90 4.32
N ARG A 200 -14.72 -8.94 5.62
CA ARG A 200 -15.81 -9.76 6.12
C ARG A 200 -17.15 -9.17 5.71
N VAL A 201 -17.89 -9.86 4.85
CA VAL A 201 -19.20 -9.41 4.35
C VAL A 201 -20.36 -10.19 4.93
N HIS A 202 -20.09 -11.41 5.41
CA HIS A 202 -21.07 -12.28 6.06
C HIS A 202 -20.37 -13.09 7.17
N ARG A 203 -21.14 -13.66 8.12
CA ARG A 203 -20.58 -14.54 9.18
C ARG A 203 -19.75 -15.70 8.62
N ASN A 204 -20.07 -16.15 7.41
CA ASN A 204 -19.40 -17.26 6.72
C ASN A 204 -18.68 -16.84 5.43
N ALA A 205 -18.52 -15.53 5.13
CA ALA A 205 -17.88 -15.10 3.89
C ALA A 205 -17.01 -13.86 4.06
N MET A 206 -15.86 -13.88 3.38
CA MET A 206 -14.96 -12.74 3.17
C MET A 206 -14.71 -12.57 1.68
N VAL A 207 -14.59 -11.33 1.20
CA VAL A 207 -14.37 -11.01 -0.21
C VAL A 207 -13.16 -10.09 -0.39
N ALA A 208 -12.49 -10.22 -1.52
CA ALA A 208 -11.50 -9.26 -1.97
C ALA A 208 -12.22 -8.06 -2.61
N MET A 209 -12.16 -6.88 -2.01
CA MET A 209 -12.91 -5.71 -2.47
C MET A 209 -12.54 -5.29 -3.90
N ARG A 210 -11.28 -5.51 -4.32
CA ARG A 210 -10.84 -5.28 -5.71
C ARG A 210 -11.61 -6.11 -6.76
N ALA A 211 -12.20 -7.24 -6.36
CA ALA A 211 -12.97 -8.10 -7.25
C ALA A 211 -14.45 -7.69 -7.35
N VAL A 212 -14.93 -6.87 -6.41
CA VAL A 212 -16.33 -6.43 -6.38
C VAL A 212 -16.58 -5.43 -7.50
N TYR A 213 -17.63 -5.63 -8.28
CA TYR A 213 -18.05 -4.68 -9.30
C TYR A 213 -19.49 -4.18 -9.15
N ALA A 214 -20.32 -4.90 -8.36
CA ALA A 214 -21.67 -4.45 -8.07
C ALA A 214 -22.15 -4.94 -6.69
N LEU A 215 -23.03 -4.14 -6.08
CA LEU A 215 -23.82 -4.48 -4.91
C LEU A 215 -25.28 -4.43 -5.31
N GLU A 216 -25.95 -5.57 -5.32
CA GLU A 216 -27.32 -5.71 -5.80
C GLU A 216 -28.26 -6.10 -4.67
N LYS A 217 -29.48 -5.61 -4.76
CA LYS A 217 -30.57 -5.99 -3.87
C LYS A 217 -31.34 -7.14 -4.52
N CYS A 218 -31.41 -8.28 -3.85
CA CYS A 218 -32.11 -9.45 -4.35
C CYS A 218 -33.27 -9.81 -3.43
N HIS A 219 -34.38 -10.29 -4.01
CA HIS A 219 -35.46 -10.93 -3.30
C HIS A 219 -35.09 -12.42 -3.15
N ASP A 220 -34.87 -12.86 -1.92
CA ASP A 220 -34.67 -14.28 -1.67
C ASP A 220 -36.07 -14.91 -1.43
N ALA A 221 -36.49 -15.77 -2.36
CA ALA A 221 -37.78 -16.47 -2.28
C ALA A 221 -37.86 -17.47 -1.08
N GLN A 222 -36.74 -17.78 -0.43
CA GLN A 222 -36.66 -18.68 0.72
C GLN A 222 -36.50 -17.95 2.07
N ALA A 223 -36.03 -16.70 2.07
CA ALA A 223 -35.96 -15.86 3.26
C ALA A 223 -36.94 -14.70 3.05
N ASP A 224 -37.97 -14.60 3.86
CA ASP A 224 -39.02 -13.56 3.81
C ASP A 224 -38.39 -12.16 4.05
N GLY A 225 -37.60 -11.68 3.06
CA GLY A 225 -36.91 -10.38 3.17
C GLY A 225 -35.95 -10.07 2.03
N GLU A 226 -35.64 -8.76 1.95
CA GLU A 226 -34.65 -8.22 1.03
C GLU A 226 -33.23 -8.59 1.47
N THR A 227 -32.45 -9.20 0.58
CA THR A 227 -31.06 -9.60 0.80
C THR A 227 -30.16 -8.81 -0.13
N TRP A 228 -28.97 -8.46 0.33
CA TRP A 228 -27.95 -7.80 -0.46
C TRP A 228 -26.88 -8.79 -0.89
N GLN A 229 -26.43 -8.69 -2.13
CA GLN A 229 -25.43 -9.58 -2.71
C GLN A 229 -24.36 -8.78 -3.44
N LEU A 230 -23.11 -9.22 -3.31
CA LEU A 230 -21.98 -8.71 -4.08
C LEU A 230 -21.77 -9.54 -5.33
N ARG A 231 -21.53 -8.87 -6.44
CA ARG A 231 -21.07 -9.46 -7.69
C ARG A 231 -19.57 -9.30 -7.81
N LEU A 232 -18.87 -10.37 -8.12
CA LEU A 232 -17.41 -10.42 -8.20
C LEU A 232 -16.98 -10.71 -9.64
N ARG A 233 -15.97 -10.00 -10.12
CA ARG A 233 -15.35 -10.28 -11.43
C ARG A 233 -14.71 -11.66 -11.41
N GLY A 234 -14.96 -12.47 -12.47
CA GLY A 234 -14.40 -13.81 -12.60
C GLY A 234 -15.15 -14.91 -11.83
N VAL A 235 -16.31 -14.60 -11.23
CA VAL A 235 -17.20 -15.59 -10.58
C VAL A 235 -18.64 -15.23 -10.87
N GLU A 236 -19.45 -16.22 -11.28
CA GLU A 236 -20.88 -16.02 -11.54
C GLU A 236 -21.71 -16.02 -10.25
N GLU A 237 -21.25 -16.75 -9.23
CA GLU A 237 -21.98 -16.90 -7.97
C GLU A 237 -21.88 -15.61 -7.13
N PRO A 238 -23.02 -15.03 -6.71
CA PRO A 238 -23.03 -13.86 -5.85
C PRO A 238 -22.67 -14.24 -4.42
N VAL A 239 -22.08 -13.29 -3.69
CA VAL A 239 -21.79 -13.44 -2.26
C VAL A 239 -22.76 -12.61 -1.43
N THR A 240 -23.49 -13.26 -0.52
CA THR A 240 -24.49 -12.60 0.34
C THR A 240 -23.82 -11.71 1.36
N VAL A 241 -24.37 -10.50 1.53
CA VAL A 241 -23.93 -9.52 2.53
C VAL A 241 -24.90 -9.53 3.71
N SER A 242 -24.36 -9.64 4.93
CA SER A 242 -25.20 -9.53 6.12
C SER A 242 -25.66 -8.09 6.37
N ARG A 243 -26.83 -7.90 6.98
CA ARG A 243 -27.36 -6.58 7.33
C ARG A 243 -26.37 -5.75 8.16
N ARG A 244 -25.61 -6.42 9.02
CA ARG A 244 -24.61 -5.78 9.89
C ARG A 244 -23.43 -5.22 9.09
N GLN A 245 -23.02 -5.86 7.99
CA GLN A 245 -21.85 -5.46 7.19
C GLN A 245 -22.21 -4.55 6.01
N LEU A 246 -23.50 -4.37 5.74
CA LEU A 246 -23.98 -3.63 4.58
C LEU A 246 -23.48 -2.18 4.55
N GLN A 247 -23.47 -1.51 5.69
CA GLN A 247 -23.03 -0.11 5.78
C GLN A 247 -21.55 0.01 5.42
N SER A 248 -20.70 -0.82 6.01
CA SER A 248 -19.25 -0.83 5.74
C SER A 248 -18.92 -1.18 4.28
N VAL A 249 -19.71 -2.10 3.67
CA VAL A 249 -19.58 -2.43 2.24
C VAL A 249 -19.92 -1.23 1.35
N LYS A 250 -21.00 -0.49 1.68
CA LYS A 250 -21.40 0.71 0.92
C LYS A 250 -20.36 1.83 1.02
N GLU A 251 -19.80 2.05 2.20
CA GLU A 251 -18.77 3.05 2.43
C GLU A 251 -17.51 2.79 1.60
N LEU A 252 -17.09 1.52 1.50
CA LEU A 252 -15.94 1.12 0.70
C LEU A 252 -16.18 1.21 -0.82
N LEU A 253 -17.42 0.97 -1.28
CA LEU A 253 -17.76 1.10 -2.70
C LEU A 253 -17.98 2.54 -3.16
N ALA A 254 -18.11 3.50 -2.22
CA ALA A 254 -18.28 4.92 -2.50
C ALA A 254 -16.93 5.69 -2.58
N GLN A 255 -15.81 5.04 -2.25
CA GLN A 255 -14.45 5.59 -2.36
C GLN A 255 -13.85 5.31 -3.74
#